data_ef080f94f5d108dbd70f54dc12d0f056
#
_entry.id   ef080f94f5d108dbd70f54dc12d0f056
#
_cell.length_a   1.000
_cell.length_b   1.000
_cell.length_c   1.000
_cell.angle_alpha   90.00
_cell.angle_beta   90.00
_cell.angle_gamma   90.00
#
_symmetry.space_group_name_H-M   'P 1'
#
loop_
_entity.id
_entity.type
_entity.pdbx_description
1 polymer ?
#
loop_
_entity_poly.entity_id
_entity_poly.type
_entity_poly.pdbx_seq_one_letter_code
_entity_poly.pdbx_strand_id
1 'polypeptide(L)'
;VEAGTNDVDYYVLEFDTTTEERAFWVAQMPDNYDGGTITARFIWTNAAGASTETVTWGIKARGYADSDAIDQAYGTEVTVADTWLAQGDIHISAATSAITIGGSPAGGRPVIFNVGRKTASDNMAGDARLIAVQIEYGISTYSD
;
A
#
# COMPACT_ATOMS: atom_id res chain seq x y z
N VAL A 1 -2.88 -4.09 18.29
CA VAL A 1 -1.83 -3.47 19.12
C VAL A 1 -2.49 -2.48 20.08
N GLU A 2 -2.12 -2.54 21.33
CA GLU A 2 -2.54 -1.61 22.38
C GLU A 2 -1.36 -0.68 22.72
N ALA A 3 -1.61 0.62 22.75
CA ALA A 3 -0.62 1.62 23.18
C ALA A 3 -0.86 1.98 24.65
N GLY A 4 0.05 1.56 25.51
CA GLY A 4 -0.15 1.39 26.95
C GLY A 4 -0.40 2.62 27.82
N THR A 5 -0.31 3.87 27.32
CA THR A 5 -0.50 5.07 28.18
C THR A 5 -1.86 5.71 28.02
N ASN A 6 -2.42 5.68 26.83
CA ASN A 6 -3.69 6.34 26.48
C ASN A 6 -4.72 5.37 25.91
N ASP A 7 -4.50 4.06 26.05
CA ASP A 7 -5.38 2.97 25.58
C ASP A 7 -5.79 3.15 24.09
N VAL A 8 -4.86 3.57 23.25
CA VAL A 8 -5.09 3.66 21.82
C VAL A 8 -4.89 2.28 21.20
N ASP A 9 -5.98 1.66 20.78
CA ASP A 9 -5.96 0.40 20.06
C ASP A 9 -5.94 0.60 18.56
N TYR A 10 -5.11 -0.18 17.86
CA TYR A 10 -5.04 -0.15 16.41
C TYR A 10 -4.71 -1.51 15.81
N TYR A 11 -5.20 -1.75 14.60
CA TYR A 11 -4.91 -2.96 13.85
C TYR A 11 -3.73 -2.74 12.92
N VAL A 12 -2.91 -3.78 12.78
CA VAL A 12 -1.76 -3.76 11.88
C VAL A 12 -1.66 -5.09 11.14
N LEU A 13 -1.02 -5.05 9.98
CA LEU A 13 -0.44 -6.22 9.34
C LEU A 13 1.07 -6.17 9.59
N GLU A 14 1.61 -7.15 10.25
CA GLU A 14 3.05 -7.27 10.47
C GLU A 14 3.71 -7.95 9.28
N PHE A 15 4.81 -7.37 8.81
CA PHE A 15 5.63 -7.87 7.71
C PHE A 15 7.01 -8.19 8.24
N ASP A 16 7.39 -9.46 8.11
CA ASP A 16 8.68 -10.00 8.54
C ASP A 16 9.86 -9.26 7.90
N THR A 17 10.98 -9.22 8.62
CA THR A 17 12.21 -8.55 8.19
C THR A 17 13.03 -9.35 7.17
N THR A 18 12.79 -10.65 7.03
CA THR A 18 13.59 -11.55 6.18
C THR A 18 12.79 -12.21 5.08
N THR A 19 11.50 -12.43 5.30
CA THR A 19 10.60 -13.11 4.38
C THR A 19 9.68 -12.09 3.72
N GLU A 20 9.63 -12.06 2.40
CA GLU A 20 8.71 -11.19 1.68
C GLU A 20 7.27 -11.73 1.81
N GLU A 21 6.46 -11.03 2.56
CA GLU A 21 5.05 -11.33 2.78
C GLU A 21 4.17 -10.37 2.00
N ARG A 22 2.93 -10.80 1.71
CA ARG A 22 1.97 -10.02 0.92
C ARG A 22 0.62 -9.94 1.60
N ALA A 23 -0.02 -8.79 1.47
CA ALA A 23 -1.40 -8.56 1.85
C ALA A 23 -2.21 -8.12 0.64
N PHE A 24 -3.50 -8.48 0.66
CA PHE A 24 -4.43 -8.24 -0.44
C PHE A 24 -5.69 -7.63 0.10
N TRP A 25 -6.26 -6.69 -0.65
CA TRP A 25 -7.63 -6.22 -0.41
C TRP A 25 -8.31 -5.87 -1.72
N VAL A 26 -9.62 -5.85 -1.69
CA VAL A 26 -10.45 -5.42 -2.81
C VAL A 26 -11.06 -4.08 -2.47
N ALA A 27 -10.96 -3.13 -3.40
CA ALA A 27 -11.69 -1.88 -3.33
C ALA A 27 -12.46 -1.65 -4.63
N GLN A 28 -13.65 -1.10 -4.52
CA GLN A 28 -14.37 -0.61 -5.69
C GLN A 28 -13.89 0.81 -5.97
N MET A 29 -13.46 1.06 -7.19
CA MET A 29 -13.06 2.41 -7.59
C MET A 29 -14.28 3.32 -7.61
N PRO A 30 -14.15 4.58 -7.15
CA PRO A 30 -15.23 5.55 -7.24
C PRO A 30 -15.72 5.74 -8.68
N ASP A 31 -16.99 6.04 -8.85
CA ASP A 31 -17.62 6.13 -10.18
C ASP A 31 -16.96 7.21 -11.07
N ASN A 32 -16.39 8.24 -10.44
CA ASN A 32 -15.69 9.33 -11.14
C ASN A 32 -14.19 9.08 -11.38
N TYR A 33 -13.68 7.89 -11.07
CA TYR A 33 -12.30 7.54 -11.39
C TYR A 33 -12.06 7.59 -12.91
N ASP A 34 -10.99 8.26 -13.32
CA ASP A 34 -10.67 8.52 -14.73
C ASP A 34 -10.07 7.34 -15.49
N GLY A 35 -9.79 6.22 -14.81
CA GLY A 35 -9.14 5.05 -15.40
C GLY A 35 -7.62 5.18 -15.54
N GLY A 36 -7.03 6.27 -15.08
CA GLY A 36 -5.61 6.58 -15.17
C GLY A 36 -4.73 5.90 -14.13
N THR A 37 -3.52 6.39 -13.98
CA THR A 37 -2.60 5.94 -12.94
C THR A 37 -3.02 6.46 -11.57
N ILE A 38 -2.60 5.74 -10.54
CA ILE A 38 -2.79 6.12 -9.14
C ILE A 38 -1.45 6.29 -8.46
N THR A 39 -1.43 6.88 -7.27
CA THR A 39 -0.28 6.86 -6.35
C THR A 39 -0.71 6.31 -4.99
N ALA A 40 0.25 5.86 -4.21
CA ALA A 40 0.00 5.33 -2.87
C ALA A 40 0.96 5.93 -1.84
N ARG A 41 0.49 6.04 -0.58
CA ARG A 41 1.31 6.28 0.60
C ARG A 41 1.05 5.19 1.61
N PHE A 42 2.10 4.74 2.27
CA PHE A 42 2.02 3.73 3.31
C PHE A 42 2.05 4.40 4.68
N ILE A 43 1.07 4.07 5.51
CA ILE A 43 0.97 4.53 6.89
C ILE A 43 1.36 3.33 7.76
N TRP A 44 2.46 3.43 8.47
CA TRP A 44 3.06 2.31 9.17
C TRP A 44 3.71 2.72 10.49
N THR A 45 4.02 1.73 11.31
CA THR A 45 4.78 1.88 12.55
C THR A 45 5.65 0.64 12.75
N ASN A 46 6.39 0.59 13.84
CA ASN A 46 7.17 -0.58 14.21
C ASN A 46 7.35 -0.70 15.72
N ALA A 47 7.79 -1.87 16.17
CA ALA A 47 8.13 -2.12 17.56
C ALA A 47 9.65 -1.97 17.83
N ALA A 48 10.48 -2.01 16.79
CA ALA A 48 11.93 -1.94 16.88
C ALA A 48 12.51 -1.41 15.58
N GLY A 49 13.59 -0.68 15.69
CA GLY A 49 14.35 -0.10 14.57
C GLY A 49 15.44 0.80 15.08
N ALA A 50 16.26 1.30 14.21
CA ALA A 50 17.33 2.24 14.51
C ALA A 50 17.36 3.40 13.53
N SER A 51 17.87 4.52 13.98
CA SER A 51 18.10 5.72 13.16
C SER A 51 18.80 5.37 11.85
N THR A 52 18.33 5.91 10.75
CA THR A 52 18.78 5.66 9.37
C THR A 52 18.31 4.36 8.71
N GLU A 53 17.66 3.45 9.42
CA GLU A 53 17.04 2.28 8.80
C GLU A 53 15.86 2.68 7.94
N THR A 54 15.61 1.90 6.88
CA THR A 54 14.54 2.14 5.93
C THR A 54 13.68 0.89 5.75
N VAL A 55 12.40 1.11 5.51
CA VAL A 55 11.46 0.08 5.01
C VAL A 55 11.12 0.41 3.56
N THR A 56 11.10 -0.59 2.71
CA THR A 56 10.66 -0.45 1.32
C THR A 56 9.32 -1.16 1.14
N TRP A 57 8.29 -0.40 0.81
CA TRP A 57 6.96 -0.89 0.50
C TRP A 57 6.79 -1.08 -1.00
N GLY A 58 6.15 -2.17 -1.40
CA GLY A 58 5.76 -2.43 -2.78
C GLY A 58 4.26 -2.54 -2.93
N ILE A 59 3.74 -2.07 -4.06
CA ILE A 59 2.32 -2.14 -4.40
C ILE A 59 2.14 -2.43 -5.88
N LYS A 60 1.19 -3.29 -6.19
CA LYS A 60 0.68 -3.56 -7.53
C LYS A 60 -0.82 -3.77 -7.48
N ALA A 61 -1.51 -3.56 -8.58
CA ALA A 61 -2.97 -3.64 -8.62
C ALA A 61 -3.47 -4.23 -9.94
N ARG A 62 -4.68 -4.81 -9.88
CA ARG A 62 -5.42 -5.32 -11.04
C ARG A 62 -6.88 -4.92 -10.95
N GLY A 63 -7.40 -4.28 -12.01
CA GLY A 63 -8.81 -3.98 -12.19
C GLY A 63 -9.53 -5.08 -12.97
N TYR A 64 -10.80 -5.27 -12.66
CA TYR A 64 -11.65 -6.32 -13.25
C TYR A 64 -12.92 -5.74 -13.84
N ALA A 65 -13.33 -6.29 -14.97
CA ALA A 65 -14.67 -6.09 -15.53
C ALA A 65 -15.52 -7.34 -15.24
N ASP A 66 -16.82 -7.23 -15.51
CA ASP A 66 -17.70 -8.40 -15.48
C ASP A 66 -17.21 -9.47 -16.45
N SER A 67 -17.26 -10.73 -16.01
CA SER A 67 -16.79 -11.91 -16.75
C SER A 67 -15.27 -12.06 -16.93
N ASP A 68 -14.46 -11.18 -16.34
CA ASP A 68 -13.02 -11.37 -16.32
C ASP A 68 -12.64 -12.59 -15.44
N ALA A 69 -11.70 -13.39 -15.91
CA ALA A 69 -11.11 -14.43 -15.06
C ALA A 69 -10.34 -13.78 -13.90
N ILE A 70 -10.46 -14.36 -12.72
CA ILE A 70 -9.81 -13.80 -11.50
C ILE A 70 -8.29 -13.96 -11.53
N ASP A 71 -7.81 -15.09 -12.03
CA ASP A 71 -6.37 -15.40 -12.10
C ASP A 71 -5.73 -14.71 -13.31
N GLN A 72 -5.32 -13.46 -13.11
CA GLN A 72 -4.65 -12.64 -14.14
C GLN A 72 -3.50 -11.83 -13.53
N ALA A 73 -2.55 -11.46 -14.40
CA ALA A 73 -1.38 -10.71 -13.99
C ALA A 73 -1.74 -9.30 -13.46
N TYR A 74 -1.11 -8.92 -12.37
CA TYR A 74 -1.13 -7.54 -11.88
C TYR A 74 -0.39 -6.59 -12.85
N GLY A 75 -0.64 -5.30 -12.72
CA GLY A 75 0.25 -4.28 -13.26
C GLY A 75 1.66 -4.36 -12.64
N THR A 76 2.60 -3.60 -13.22
CA THR A 76 3.97 -3.54 -12.70
C THR A 76 4.01 -3.05 -11.26
N GLU A 77 4.76 -3.76 -10.41
CA GLU A 77 4.96 -3.33 -9.02
C GLU A 77 5.75 -2.03 -8.96
N VAL A 78 5.29 -1.11 -8.12
CA VAL A 78 5.94 0.15 -7.80
C VAL A 78 6.35 0.13 -6.33
N THR A 79 7.52 0.66 -6.03
CA THR A 79 8.05 0.68 -4.66
C THR A 79 8.29 2.09 -4.16
N VAL A 80 8.28 2.26 -2.83
CA VAL A 80 8.68 3.47 -2.13
C VAL A 80 9.41 3.08 -0.84
N ALA A 81 10.55 3.71 -0.59
CA ALA A 81 11.26 3.56 0.67
C ALA A 81 10.86 4.69 1.63
N ASP A 82 10.82 4.37 2.90
CA ASP A 82 10.58 5.33 3.98
C ASP A 82 11.54 5.10 5.14
N THR A 83 11.99 6.17 5.76
CA THR A 83 13.02 6.13 6.81
C THR A 83 12.35 6.02 8.17
N TRP A 84 12.84 5.12 9.00
CA TRP A 84 12.47 5.00 10.40
C TRP A 84 12.79 6.30 11.17
N LEU A 85 11.86 6.78 11.97
CA LEU A 85 12.00 7.99 12.78
C LEU A 85 12.19 7.65 14.25
N ALA A 86 11.18 7.04 14.88
CA ALA A 86 11.25 6.59 16.25
C ALA A 86 10.32 5.38 16.48
N GLN A 87 10.63 4.62 17.52
CA GLN A 87 9.82 3.46 17.91
C GLN A 87 8.40 3.88 18.32
N GLY A 88 7.42 3.25 17.71
CA GLY A 88 6.00 3.50 18.01
C GLY A 88 5.43 4.77 17.37
N ASP A 89 6.23 5.53 16.64
CA ASP A 89 5.73 6.66 15.86
C ASP A 89 4.94 6.18 14.65
N ILE A 90 4.02 7.02 14.20
CA ILE A 90 3.39 6.86 12.89
C ILE A 90 4.33 7.41 11.82
N HIS A 91 4.62 6.58 10.83
CA HIS A 91 5.37 6.93 9.65
C HIS A 91 4.41 7.04 8.47
N ILE A 92 4.58 8.04 7.64
CA ILE A 92 3.82 8.23 6.40
C ILE A 92 4.82 8.39 5.27
N SER A 93 4.89 7.42 4.39
CA SER A 93 5.83 7.45 3.28
C SER A 93 5.59 8.61 2.33
N ALA A 94 6.58 8.97 1.52
CA ALA A 94 6.34 9.76 0.32
C ALA A 94 5.32 9.04 -0.59
N ALA A 95 4.70 9.77 -1.51
CA ALA A 95 3.89 9.14 -2.54
C ALA A 95 4.79 8.27 -3.44
N THR A 96 4.27 7.12 -3.86
CA THR A 96 4.92 6.33 -4.90
C THR A 96 5.01 7.12 -6.21
N SER A 97 5.84 6.68 -7.12
CA SER A 97 5.64 7.04 -8.53
C SER A 97 4.30 6.48 -9.03
N ALA A 98 3.90 6.89 -10.24
CA ALA A 98 2.63 6.47 -10.84
C ALA A 98 2.53 4.95 -10.94
N ILE A 99 1.42 4.40 -10.45
CA ILE A 99 1.09 2.98 -10.49
C ILE A 99 0.09 2.76 -11.61
N THR A 100 0.44 1.91 -12.56
CA THR A 100 -0.51 1.45 -13.58
C THR A 100 -1.27 0.24 -13.06
N ILE A 101 -2.58 0.38 -12.92
CA ILE A 101 -3.46 -0.75 -12.56
C ILE A 101 -3.55 -1.65 -13.79
N GLY A 102 -3.21 -2.93 -13.66
CA GLY A 102 -3.35 -3.92 -14.73
C GLY A 102 -4.82 -4.14 -15.11
N GLY A 103 -5.07 -4.71 -16.27
CA GLY A 103 -6.41 -5.00 -16.75
C GLY A 103 -7.14 -3.80 -17.30
N SER A 104 -8.42 -3.70 -16.98
CA SER A 104 -9.30 -2.63 -17.47
C SER A 104 -9.91 -1.85 -16.30
N PRO A 105 -9.11 -1.08 -15.55
CA PRO A 105 -9.64 -0.30 -14.44
C PRO A 105 -10.58 0.79 -14.96
N ALA A 106 -11.69 1.00 -14.26
CA ALA A 106 -12.65 2.05 -14.55
C ALA A 106 -13.44 2.41 -13.29
N GLY A 107 -14.12 3.55 -13.33
CA GLY A 107 -15.06 3.91 -12.27
C GLY A 107 -16.10 2.82 -12.01
N GLY A 108 -16.45 2.61 -10.75
CA GLY A 108 -17.41 1.59 -10.33
C GLY A 108 -16.92 0.13 -10.40
N ARG A 109 -15.71 -0.12 -10.86
CA ARG A 109 -15.16 -1.48 -11.00
C ARG A 109 -14.28 -1.89 -9.81
N PRO A 110 -14.25 -3.20 -9.47
CA PRO A 110 -13.37 -3.69 -8.43
C PRO A 110 -11.90 -3.70 -8.87
N VAL A 111 -11.02 -3.37 -7.93
CA VAL A 111 -9.57 -3.48 -8.07
C VAL A 111 -9.04 -4.31 -6.91
N ILE A 112 -8.22 -5.31 -7.21
CA ILE A 112 -7.46 -6.04 -6.21
C ILE A 112 -6.09 -5.39 -6.08
N PHE A 113 -5.78 -4.96 -4.87
CA PHE A 113 -4.47 -4.44 -4.49
C PHE A 113 -3.65 -5.52 -3.80
N ASN A 114 -2.37 -5.53 -4.08
CA ASN A 114 -1.39 -6.41 -3.49
C ASN A 114 -0.23 -5.57 -2.99
N VAL A 115 0.03 -5.59 -1.69
CA VAL A 115 1.12 -4.85 -1.05
C VAL A 115 2.02 -5.78 -0.27
N GLY A 116 3.25 -5.36 -0.04
CA GLY A 116 4.18 -6.07 0.80
C GLY A 116 5.44 -5.26 1.10
N ARG A 117 6.19 -5.74 2.07
CA ARG A 117 7.52 -5.25 2.37
C ARG A 117 8.52 -5.91 1.43
N LYS A 118 9.40 -5.09 0.84
CA LYS A 118 10.46 -5.54 -0.08
C LYS A 118 11.76 -5.76 0.69
N THR A 119 11.87 -6.87 1.41
CA THR A 119 12.97 -7.16 2.34
C THR A 119 14.36 -7.14 1.68
N ALA A 120 14.45 -7.48 0.39
CA ALA A 120 15.70 -7.39 -0.36
C ALA A 120 16.16 -5.95 -0.66
N SER A 121 15.28 -4.97 -0.46
CA SER A 121 15.53 -3.56 -0.80
C SER A 121 15.45 -2.64 0.42
N ASP A 122 15.34 -3.19 1.62
CA ASP A 122 15.33 -2.42 2.86
C ASP A 122 16.35 -2.95 3.87
N ASN A 123 16.52 -2.27 4.99
CA ASN A 123 17.50 -2.64 6.01
C ASN A 123 16.99 -2.52 7.45
N MET A 124 15.68 -2.26 7.65
CA MET A 124 15.15 -2.23 9.01
C MET A 124 15.13 -3.62 9.62
N ALA A 125 15.79 -3.77 10.77
CA ALA A 125 15.95 -5.05 11.45
C ALA A 125 14.67 -5.57 12.15
N GLY A 126 13.71 -4.70 12.43
CA GLY A 126 12.43 -5.07 13.04
C GLY A 126 11.32 -5.32 12.02
N ASP A 127 10.25 -5.96 12.48
CA ASP A 127 9.05 -6.13 11.67
C ASP A 127 8.38 -4.79 11.41
N ALA A 128 7.91 -4.60 10.19
CA ALA A 128 7.17 -3.41 9.79
C ALA A 128 5.67 -3.64 9.96
N ARG A 129 4.99 -2.72 10.65
CA ARG A 129 3.57 -2.79 10.99
C ARG A 129 2.78 -1.84 10.11
N LEU A 130 2.17 -2.36 9.06
CA LEU A 130 1.32 -1.58 8.17
C LEU A 130 -0.03 -1.31 8.84
N ILE A 131 -0.39 -0.03 8.96
CA ILE A 131 -1.67 0.44 9.52
C ILE A 131 -2.68 0.66 8.39
N ALA A 132 -2.27 1.37 7.33
CA ALA A 132 -3.15 1.71 6.21
C ALA A 132 -2.36 1.99 4.94
N VAL A 133 -3.05 1.96 3.81
CA VAL A 133 -2.54 2.44 2.52
C VAL A 133 -3.50 3.51 2.01
N GLN A 134 -2.98 4.71 1.81
CA GLN A 134 -3.72 5.78 1.15
C GLN A 134 -3.53 5.67 -0.35
N ILE A 135 -4.63 5.67 -1.11
CA ILE A 135 -4.60 5.68 -2.57
C ILE A 135 -5.09 7.04 -3.06
N GLU A 136 -4.32 7.67 -3.94
CA GLU A 136 -4.70 8.88 -4.66
C GLU A 136 -4.94 8.53 -6.13
N TYR A 137 -6.03 9.01 -6.70
CA TYR A 137 -6.46 8.72 -8.07
C TYR A 137 -6.96 9.97 -8.77
N GLY A 138 -6.87 9.97 -10.10
CA GLY A 138 -7.46 11.02 -10.94
C GLY A 138 -8.96 10.87 -11.08
N ILE A 139 -9.66 11.97 -11.22
CA ILE A 139 -11.10 12.01 -11.48
C ILE A 139 -11.38 12.58 -12.86
N SER A 140 -12.38 12.02 -13.54
CA SER A 140 -12.92 12.60 -14.75
C SER A 140 -13.58 13.95 -14.42
N THR A 141 -13.35 14.94 -15.26
CA THR A 141 -14.08 16.21 -15.15
C THR A 141 -15.55 15.97 -15.42
N TYR A 142 -16.41 16.50 -14.56
CA TYR A 142 -17.85 16.57 -14.89
C TYR A 142 -17.98 17.43 -16.15
N SER A 143 -18.51 16.86 -17.23
CA SER A 143 -19.03 17.66 -18.35
C SER A 143 -20.41 18.15 -17.93
N ASP A 144 -20.55 19.44 -17.74
CA ASP A 144 -21.87 20.08 -17.60
C ASP A 144 -22.71 19.89 -18.86
#